data_24367f4238c2baba2bc40c0aef364f35
#
_entry.id   24367f4238c2baba2bc40c0aef364f35
#
_cell.length_a   1.000
_cell.length_b   1.000
_cell.length_c   1.000
_cell.angle_alpha   90.00
_cell.angle_beta   90.00
_cell.angle_gamma   90.00
#
_symmetry.space_group_name_H-M   'P 1'
#
loop_
_entity.id
_entity.type
_entity.pdbx_description
1 polymer ?
#
loop_
_entity_poly.entity_id
_entity_poly.type
_entity_poly.pdbx_seq_one_letter_code
_entity_poly.pdbx_strand_id
1 'polypeptide(L)'
;VHAIHIHEKADCSSADGKSTGGHWNPTFQDHGKWGVAEGYHRGDIGNFTADASGNATVQFETDEWCIGCDDMTKNIVGKAVIVHQGVDDFVSQPSGDAGARVSCTGIIK
;
A
#
# COMPACT_ATOMS: atom_id res chain seq x y z
N VAL A 1 -12.96 5.75 -7.30
CA VAL A 1 -11.50 5.74 -7.18
C VAL A 1 -11.11 5.40 -5.75
N HIS A 2 -10.15 4.51 -5.59
CA HIS A 2 -9.69 4.05 -4.28
C HIS A 2 -8.18 4.04 -4.20
N ALA A 3 -7.64 4.41 -3.05
CA ALA A 3 -6.22 4.27 -2.77
C ALA A 3 -5.85 2.81 -2.51
N ILE A 4 -4.65 2.42 -2.91
CA ILE A 4 -4.09 1.10 -2.67
C ILE A 4 -2.64 1.24 -2.21
N HIS A 5 -2.30 0.56 -1.10
CA HIS A 5 -0.97 0.61 -0.50
C HIS A 5 -0.55 -0.75 0.04
N ILE A 6 0.76 -0.92 0.23
CA ILE A 6 1.29 -2.02 1.03
C ILE A 6 1.54 -1.52 2.44
N HIS A 7 1.02 -2.25 3.43
CA HIS A 7 1.17 -1.98 4.86
C HIS A 7 2.18 -2.94 5.50
N GLU A 8 2.61 -2.63 6.71
CA GLU A 8 3.78 -3.24 7.35
C GLU A 8 3.66 -4.73 7.65
N LYS A 9 2.45 -5.23 7.96
CA LYS A 9 2.25 -6.58 8.49
C LYS A 9 1.11 -7.30 7.77
N ALA A 10 1.31 -8.59 7.46
CA ALA A 10 0.30 -9.45 6.87
C ALA A 10 -0.75 -9.89 7.90
N ASP A 11 -1.22 -8.98 8.73
CA ASP A 11 -2.17 -9.27 9.80
C ASP A 11 -3.50 -8.56 9.52
N CYS A 12 -4.45 -9.30 8.93
CA CYS A 12 -5.79 -8.82 8.63
C CYS A 12 -6.82 -9.19 9.72
N SER A 13 -6.37 -9.47 10.94
CA SER A 13 -7.25 -9.97 12.00
C SER A 13 -8.18 -8.92 12.58
N SER A 14 -7.81 -7.63 12.57
CA SER A 14 -8.70 -6.58 13.06
C SER A 14 -9.76 -6.22 12.01
N ALA A 15 -10.97 -5.91 12.47
CA ALA A 15 -12.09 -5.59 11.58
C ALA A 15 -11.86 -4.32 10.76
N ASP A 16 -11.05 -3.39 11.27
CA ASP A 16 -10.75 -2.11 10.63
C ASP A 16 -9.45 -2.12 9.82
N GLY A 17 -8.76 -3.25 9.76
CA GLY A 17 -7.49 -3.39 9.05
C GLY A 17 -6.29 -2.77 9.76
N LYS A 18 -6.46 -2.18 10.94
CA LYS A 18 -5.37 -1.48 11.63
C LYS A 18 -4.28 -2.41 12.17
N SER A 19 -4.56 -3.70 12.30
CA SER A 19 -3.54 -4.69 12.69
C SER A 19 -2.41 -4.82 11.68
N THR A 20 -2.59 -4.34 10.44
CA THR A 20 -1.53 -4.31 9.42
C THR A 20 -0.50 -3.20 9.65
N GLY A 21 -0.76 -2.28 10.58
CA GLY A 21 0.10 -1.13 10.83
C GLY A 21 -0.06 -0.03 9.78
N GLY A 22 0.96 0.81 9.62
CA GLY A 22 0.99 1.87 8.63
C GLY A 22 1.50 1.41 7.27
N HIS A 23 1.71 2.36 6.36
CA HIS A 23 2.32 2.08 5.06
C HIS A 23 3.71 1.46 5.24
N TRP A 24 4.03 0.47 4.41
CA TRP A 24 5.37 -0.11 4.40
C TRP A 24 6.37 0.93 3.89
N ASN A 25 7.29 1.33 4.77
CA ASN A 25 8.21 2.43 4.55
C ASN A 25 9.63 2.05 4.99
N PRO A 26 10.29 1.11 4.30
CA PRO A 26 11.60 0.62 4.73
C PRO A 26 12.73 1.62 4.54
N THR A 27 12.52 2.68 3.77
CA THR A 27 13.53 3.70 3.46
C THR A 27 13.30 5.00 4.23
N PHE A 28 12.32 5.05 5.14
CA PHE A 28 12.03 6.19 6.02
C PHE A 28 11.83 7.49 5.26
N GLN A 29 10.99 7.44 4.22
CA GLN A 29 10.58 8.60 3.44
C GLN A 29 9.18 9.07 3.85
N ASP A 30 8.85 10.31 3.53
CA ASP A 30 7.48 10.79 3.66
C ASP A 30 6.57 10.12 2.62
N HIS A 31 5.27 10.08 2.92
CA HIS A 31 4.26 9.64 1.95
C HIS A 31 4.28 10.54 0.72
N GLY A 32 4.10 9.96 -0.43
CA GLY A 32 4.06 10.71 -1.68
C GLY A 32 3.53 9.87 -2.84
N LYS A 33 3.66 10.44 -4.02
CA LYS A 33 3.33 9.74 -5.26
C LYS A 33 4.52 8.91 -5.70
N TRP A 34 4.29 7.67 -6.12
CA TRP A 34 5.34 6.76 -6.57
C TRP A 34 6.26 7.43 -7.60
N GLY A 35 7.54 7.34 -7.35
CA GLY A 35 8.58 7.79 -8.28
C GLY A 35 8.95 9.27 -8.18
N VAL A 36 8.31 10.07 -7.30
CA VAL A 36 8.66 11.49 -7.18
C VAL A 36 9.98 11.69 -6.42
N ALA A 37 10.71 12.74 -6.78
CA ALA A 37 12.02 13.06 -6.19
C ALA A 37 11.93 13.45 -4.72
N GLU A 38 10.79 14.00 -4.28
CA GLU A 38 10.54 14.41 -2.89
C GLU A 38 10.45 13.24 -1.92
N GLY A 39 10.25 12.03 -2.43
CA GLY A 39 10.15 10.82 -1.65
C GLY A 39 8.75 10.21 -1.66
N TYR A 40 8.71 8.93 -1.34
CA TYR A 40 7.49 8.13 -1.23
C TYR A 40 7.80 6.87 -0.44
N HIS A 41 6.75 6.26 0.15
CA HIS A 41 6.90 4.94 0.78
C HIS A 41 7.02 3.86 -0.28
N ARG A 42 7.76 2.80 -0.02
CA ARG A 42 7.82 1.64 -0.93
C ARG A 42 6.48 0.94 -1.10
N GLY A 43 5.54 1.18 -0.19
CA GLY A 43 4.17 0.70 -0.27
C GLY A 43 3.18 1.65 -0.94
N ASP A 44 3.61 2.80 -1.43
CA ASP A 44 2.73 3.84 -2.00
C ASP A 44 2.42 3.54 -3.48
N ILE A 45 1.54 2.57 -3.74
CA ILE A 45 1.16 2.19 -5.11
C ILE A 45 0.39 3.31 -5.81
N GLY A 46 -0.59 3.91 -5.13
CA GLY A 46 -1.38 5.01 -5.68
C GLY A 46 -2.87 4.77 -5.62
N ASN A 47 -3.56 5.05 -6.71
CA ASN A 47 -5.01 4.93 -6.83
C ASN A 47 -5.40 4.02 -7.98
N PHE A 48 -6.60 3.46 -7.91
CA PHE A 48 -7.22 2.75 -9.02
C PHE A 48 -8.71 3.08 -9.08
N THR A 49 -9.34 2.80 -10.23
CA THR A 49 -10.77 3.03 -10.44
C THR A 49 -11.48 1.70 -10.61
N ALA A 50 -12.49 1.44 -9.77
CA ALA A 50 -13.40 0.31 -9.97
C ALA A 50 -14.48 0.69 -10.99
N ASP A 51 -14.96 -0.31 -11.76
CA ASP A 51 -16.06 -0.10 -12.71
C ASP A 51 -17.42 0.01 -11.98
N ALA A 52 -18.49 0.19 -12.76
CA ALA A 52 -19.84 0.33 -12.21
C ALA A 52 -20.33 -0.92 -11.46
N SER A 53 -19.73 -2.08 -11.73
CA SER A 53 -20.02 -3.34 -11.05
C SER A 53 -19.14 -3.60 -9.84
N GLY A 54 -18.23 -2.68 -9.52
CA GLY A 54 -17.30 -2.81 -8.41
C GLY A 54 -16.06 -3.64 -8.71
N ASN A 55 -15.76 -3.89 -9.98
CA ASN A 55 -14.60 -4.67 -10.41
C ASN A 55 -13.45 -3.77 -10.85
N ALA A 56 -12.23 -4.17 -10.52
CA ALA A 56 -11.02 -3.49 -10.97
C ALA A 56 -9.89 -4.49 -11.13
N THR A 57 -8.96 -4.18 -12.04
CA THR A 57 -7.70 -4.90 -12.18
C THR A 57 -6.57 -3.90 -12.02
N VAL A 58 -5.65 -4.17 -11.12
CA VAL A 58 -4.48 -3.33 -10.87
C VAL A 58 -3.23 -4.13 -11.25
N GLN A 59 -2.40 -3.55 -12.10
CA GLN A 59 -1.08 -4.11 -12.42
C GLN A 59 0.00 -3.12 -12.01
N PHE A 60 1.02 -3.61 -11.32
CA PHE A 60 2.12 -2.79 -10.84
C PHE A 60 3.42 -3.57 -10.96
N GLU A 61 4.39 -3.03 -11.66
CA GLU A 61 5.69 -3.65 -11.87
C GLU A 61 6.78 -2.72 -11.37
N THR A 62 7.76 -3.26 -10.65
CA THR A 62 8.88 -2.48 -10.15
C THR A 62 10.06 -3.40 -9.79
N ASP A 63 11.27 -2.88 -9.89
CA ASP A 63 12.48 -3.52 -9.37
C ASP A 63 12.79 -3.10 -7.92
N GLU A 64 11.95 -2.25 -7.32
CA GLU A 64 12.07 -1.82 -5.93
C GLU A 64 11.44 -2.81 -4.95
N TRP A 65 10.71 -3.81 -5.44
CA TRP A 65 10.14 -4.90 -4.67
C TRP A 65 10.75 -6.24 -5.07
N CYS A 66 10.73 -7.18 -4.14
CA CYS A 66 11.03 -8.59 -4.43
C CYS A 66 10.14 -9.51 -3.60
N ILE A 67 10.11 -10.78 -3.97
CA ILE A 67 9.36 -11.81 -3.24
C ILE A 67 10.35 -12.82 -2.67
N GLY A 68 10.57 -12.73 -1.34
CA GLY A 68 11.41 -13.67 -0.63
C GLY A 68 12.92 -13.48 -0.78
N CYS A 69 13.36 -12.32 -1.24
CA CYS A 69 14.80 -12.01 -1.28
C CYS A 69 15.34 -11.61 0.09
N ASP A 70 16.66 -11.53 0.21
CA ASP A 70 17.32 -11.18 1.47
C ASP A 70 17.27 -9.68 1.81
N ASP A 71 16.95 -8.83 0.82
CA ASP A 71 16.89 -7.39 1.02
C ASP A 71 15.56 -6.99 1.66
N MET A 72 15.58 -6.70 2.94
CA MET A 72 14.38 -6.37 3.70
C MET A 72 13.78 -5.01 3.31
N THR A 73 14.51 -4.18 2.58
CA THR A 73 13.96 -2.94 2.03
C THR A 73 13.16 -3.16 0.75
N LYS A 74 13.17 -4.37 0.21
CA LYS A 74 12.48 -4.76 -1.03
C LYS A 74 11.48 -5.90 -0.83
N ASN A 75 11.71 -6.77 0.15
CA ASN A 75 10.92 -7.98 0.32
C ASN A 75 9.52 -7.67 0.82
N ILE A 76 8.50 -7.94 0.00
CA ILE A 76 7.09 -7.69 0.33
C ILE A 76 6.40 -8.87 1.03
N VAL A 77 7.06 -10.02 1.16
CA VAL A 77 6.49 -11.16 1.89
C VAL A 77 6.33 -10.79 3.38
N GLY A 78 5.17 -11.08 3.94
CA GLY A 78 4.83 -10.71 5.31
C GLY A 78 4.21 -9.33 5.46
N LYS A 79 4.00 -8.64 4.35
CA LYS A 79 3.29 -7.35 4.29
C LYS A 79 1.83 -7.57 3.89
N ALA A 80 1.04 -6.53 3.80
CA ALA A 80 -0.35 -6.63 3.38
C ALA A 80 -0.70 -5.60 2.33
N VAL A 81 -1.57 -5.99 1.41
CA VAL A 81 -2.19 -5.06 0.45
C VAL A 81 -3.48 -4.54 1.07
N ILE A 82 -3.58 -3.22 1.18
CA ILE A 82 -4.76 -2.53 1.73
C ILE A 82 -5.39 -1.68 0.64
N VAL A 83 -6.71 -1.80 0.48
CA VAL A 83 -7.52 -0.89 -0.32
C VAL A 83 -8.27 0.02 0.64
N HIS A 84 -8.25 1.32 0.37
CA HIS A 84 -8.92 2.34 1.17
C HIS A 84 -10.23 2.78 0.52
N GLN A 85 -11.11 3.34 1.33
CA GLN A 85 -12.41 3.86 0.88
C GLN A 85 -12.23 5.06 -0.05
N GLY A 86 -11.30 5.95 0.26
CA GLY A 86 -11.08 7.20 -0.45
C GLY A 86 -9.88 7.18 -1.37
N VAL A 87 -9.51 8.37 -1.82
CA VAL A 87 -8.42 8.63 -2.75
C VAL A 87 -7.15 9.00 -1.99
N ASP A 88 -6.00 8.53 -2.46
CA ASP A 88 -4.70 9.02 -2.01
C ASP A 88 -4.45 10.37 -2.68
N ASP A 89 -4.31 11.42 -1.87
CA ASP A 89 -4.04 12.77 -2.37
C ASP A 89 -2.56 13.02 -2.68
N PHE A 90 -1.68 12.04 -2.37
CA PHE A 90 -0.23 12.08 -2.59
C PHE A 90 0.53 13.12 -1.76
N VAL A 91 -0.13 13.81 -0.85
CA VAL A 91 0.43 14.95 -0.11
C VAL A 91 0.30 14.79 1.40
N SER A 92 -0.90 14.46 1.88
CA SER A 92 -1.19 14.39 3.32
C SER A 92 -0.38 13.29 4.01
N GLN A 93 0.25 13.64 5.11
CA GLN A 93 1.03 12.67 5.89
C GLN A 93 0.20 12.08 7.01
N PRO A 94 0.43 10.84 7.36
CA PRO A 94 1.39 9.88 6.78
C PRO A 94 0.81 9.04 5.64
N SER A 95 -0.43 9.20 5.24
CA SER A 95 -1.13 8.20 4.41
C SER A 95 -2.00 8.75 3.28
N GLY A 96 -1.87 10.03 2.94
CA GLY A 96 -2.59 10.60 1.80
C GLY A 96 -4.08 10.84 2.04
N ASP A 97 -4.52 10.85 3.29
CA ASP A 97 -5.93 11.08 3.67
C ASP A 97 -6.91 10.13 2.96
N ALA A 98 -6.48 8.87 2.77
CA ALA A 98 -7.24 7.89 1.98
C ALA A 98 -8.46 7.31 2.71
N GLY A 99 -8.57 7.54 4.02
CA GLY A 99 -9.72 7.10 4.80
C GLY A 99 -9.67 5.66 5.26
N ALA A 100 -10.83 5.08 5.51
CA ALA A 100 -10.96 3.75 6.09
C ALA A 100 -10.36 2.67 5.20
N ARG A 101 -9.87 1.60 5.82
CA ARG A 101 -9.33 0.41 5.16
C ARG A 101 -10.47 -0.56 4.89
N VAL A 102 -10.84 -0.73 3.62
CA VAL A 102 -12.02 -1.53 3.23
C VAL A 102 -11.67 -2.94 2.77
N SER A 103 -10.42 -3.20 2.42
CA SER A 103 -9.96 -4.53 2.02
C SER A 103 -8.54 -4.77 2.51
N CYS A 104 -8.27 -5.99 2.94
CA CYS A 104 -6.97 -6.40 3.46
C CYS A 104 -6.63 -7.80 2.95
N THR A 105 -5.42 -7.95 2.38
CA THR A 105 -4.90 -9.23 1.93
C THR A 105 -3.43 -9.35 2.33
N GLY A 106 -3.10 -10.39 3.09
CA GLY A 106 -1.71 -10.67 3.45
C GLY A 106 -0.91 -11.21 2.27
N ILE A 107 0.35 -10.80 2.16
CA ILE A 107 1.28 -11.31 1.15
C ILE A 107 2.09 -12.42 1.80
N ILE A 108 1.79 -13.65 1.42
CA ILE A 108 2.47 -14.85 1.95
C ILE A 108 3.06 -15.66 0.80
N LYS A 109 4.09 -16.41 1.12
CA LYS A 109 4.81 -17.22 0.13
C LYS A 109 4.66 -18.72 0.44
#